data_2397677d9402b75118695566fa737e76
#
_entry.id   2397677d9402b75118695566fa737e76
#
_cell.length_a   1.000
_cell.length_b   1.000
_cell.length_c   1.000
_cell.angle_alpha   90.00
_cell.angle_beta   90.00
_cell.angle_gamma   90.00
#
_symmetry.space_group_name_H-M   'P 1'
#
loop_
_entity.id
_entity.type
_entity.pdbx_description
1 polymer ?
#
loop_
_entity_poly.entity_id
_entity_poly.type
_entity_poly.pdbx_seq_one_letter_code
_entity_poly.pdbx_strand_id
1 'polypeptide(L)'
;AMIRGQRGTDTERAVLSAALRLLIGSHRADRPPVLADLVQMLDQGPDPVRLPTLDRGDDDTYRSVVDPLQRSLIALIDGELGAVFAGQTSTRLSLDSPAVCVDVSGLAGHDETLTAAVLLATWNETYGTVWAANALADAGVAPQRHTLVVLDELWRVLSAGPGMVDRINFLGRTNRQDGVGQIAITHTIADLNALELAQDRAKARGFIERS
;
A
#
# COMPACT_ATOMS: atom_id res chain seq x y z
N ALA A 1 -6.87 5.96 -3.55
CA ALA A 1 -7.57 6.89 -2.65
C ALA A 1 -6.86 8.23 -2.57
N MET A 2 -5.55 8.27 -2.31
CA MET A 2 -4.76 9.52 -2.16
C MET A 2 -4.88 10.45 -3.39
N ILE A 3 -4.81 9.92 -4.61
CA ILE A 3 -4.91 10.72 -5.85
C ILE A 3 -6.36 11.12 -6.17
N ARG A 4 -7.32 10.23 -5.93
CA ARG A 4 -8.73 10.44 -6.34
C ARG A 4 -9.61 11.04 -5.25
N GLY A 5 -9.12 11.19 -4.02
CA GLY A 5 -9.91 11.61 -2.87
C GLY A 5 -11.03 10.65 -2.45
N GLN A 6 -11.14 9.48 -3.11
CA GLN A 6 -12.18 8.49 -2.84
C GLN A 6 -11.65 7.05 -2.92
N ARG A 7 -12.32 6.12 -2.27
CA ARG A 7 -12.00 4.68 -2.35
C ARG A 7 -12.35 4.14 -3.73
N GLY A 8 -11.56 3.16 -4.20
CA GLY A 8 -11.92 2.38 -5.39
C GLY A 8 -13.16 1.53 -5.14
N THR A 9 -13.91 1.27 -6.21
CA THR A 9 -15.07 0.37 -6.21
C THR A 9 -14.64 -1.09 -6.05
N ASP A 10 -15.58 -1.97 -5.73
CA ASP A 10 -15.31 -3.41 -5.66
C ASP A 10 -14.89 -3.99 -7.01
N THR A 11 -15.51 -3.50 -8.10
CA THR A 11 -15.16 -3.89 -9.46
C THR A 11 -13.74 -3.46 -9.81
N GLU A 12 -13.35 -2.21 -9.53
CA GLU A 12 -11.98 -1.73 -9.75
C GLU A 12 -10.96 -2.57 -8.96
N ARG A 13 -11.28 -2.94 -7.73
CA ARG A 13 -10.41 -3.81 -6.90
C ARG A 13 -10.27 -5.22 -7.50
N ALA A 14 -11.35 -5.78 -8.01
CA ALA A 14 -11.35 -7.09 -8.66
C ALA A 14 -10.53 -7.08 -9.95
N VAL A 15 -10.69 -6.04 -10.79
CA VAL A 15 -9.89 -5.81 -12.01
C VAL A 15 -8.40 -5.69 -11.66
N LEU A 16 -8.03 -4.83 -10.71
CA LEU A 16 -6.65 -4.70 -10.27
C LEU A 16 -6.07 -6.02 -9.75
N SER A 17 -6.82 -6.75 -8.95
CA SER A 17 -6.39 -8.05 -8.42
C SER A 17 -6.15 -9.06 -9.52
N ALA A 18 -6.99 -9.09 -10.56
CA ALA A 18 -6.81 -9.96 -11.72
C ALA A 18 -5.56 -9.56 -12.54
N ALA A 19 -5.41 -8.26 -12.83
CA ALA A 19 -4.25 -7.73 -13.55
C ALA A 19 -2.93 -8.01 -12.81
N LEU A 20 -2.88 -7.78 -11.49
CA LEU A 20 -1.69 -8.05 -10.69
C LEU A 20 -1.32 -9.54 -10.66
N ARG A 21 -2.30 -10.45 -10.54
CA ARG A 21 -2.02 -11.91 -10.60
C ARG A 21 -1.39 -12.31 -11.93
N LEU A 22 -1.89 -11.78 -13.06
CA LEU A 22 -1.32 -12.07 -14.38
C LEU A 22 0.08 -11.48 -14.52
N LEU A 23 0.30 -10.25 -14.09
CA LEU A 23 1.61 -9.61 -14.13
C LEU A 23 2.65 -10.36 -13.31
N ILE A 24 2.31 -10.74 -12.08
CA ILE A 24 3.22 -11.50 -11.21
C ILE A 24 3.53 -12.87 -11.85
N GLY A 25 2.55 -13.53 -12.44
CA GLY A 25 2.74 -14.83 -13.11
C GLY A 25 3.53 -14.76 -14.42
N SER A 26 3.56 -13.60 -15.09
CA SER A 26 4.24 -13.42 -16.38
C SER A 26 5.65 -12.82 -16.28
N HIS A 27 5.96 -12.18 -15.14
CA HIS A 27 7.26 -11.54 -14.93
C HIS A 27 8.26 -12.47 -14.22
N ARG A 28 9.53 -12.24 -14.51
CA ARG A 28 10.63 -12.97 -13.86
C ARG A 28 10.91 -12.36 -12.48
N ALA A 29 11.39 -13.17 -11.55
CA ALA A 29 11.74 -12.71 -10.20
C ALA A 29 12.83 -11.62 -10.17
N ASP A 30 13.73 -11.63 -11.16
CA ASP A 30 14.79 -10.63 -11.33
C ASP A 30 14.31 -9.31 -11.93
N ARG A 31 13.12 -9.29 -12.53
CA ARG A 31 12.49 -8.10 -13.10
C ARG A 31 10.99 -8.06 -12.72
N PRO A 32 10.66 -7.66 -11.50
CA PRO A 32 9.27 -7.54 -11.08
C PRO A 32 8.54 -6.46 -11.88
N PRO A 33 7.21 -6.56 -12.04
CA PRO A 33 6.44 -5.58 -12.78
C PRO A 33 6.46 -4.20 -12.10
N VAL A 34 6.39 -3.15 -12.91
CA VAL A 34 6.24 -1.75 -12.47
C VAL A 34 4.83 -1.23 -12.78
N LEU A 35 4.50 -0.03 -12.31
CA LEU A 35 3.17 0.55 -12.53
C LEU A 35 2.83 0.74 -14.01
N ALA A 36 3.81 1.03 -14.86
CA ALA A 36 3.61 1.14 -16.31
C ALA A 36 3.15 -0.18 -16.93
N ASP A 37 3.67 -1.32 -16.46
CA ASP A 37 3.23 -2.64 -16.91
C ASP A 37 1.75 -2.90 -16.53
N LEU A 38 1.32 -2.40 -15.36
CA LEU A 38 -0.06 -2.48 -14.93
C LEU A 38 -0.99 -1.64 -15.81
N VAL A 39 -0.59 -0.42 -16.16
CA VAL A 39 -1.35 0.44 -17.10
C VAL A 39 -1.49 -0.25 -18.44
N GLN A 40 -0.41 -0.83 -18.97
CA GLN A 40 -0.44 -1.58 -20.22
C GLN A 40 -1.33 -2.83 -20.16
N MET A 41 -1.29 -3.58 -19.05
CA MET A 41 -2.13 -4.75 -18.83
C MET A 41 -3.63 -4.38 -18.82
N LEU A 42 -3.97 -3.26 -18.22
CA LEU A 42 -5.33 -2.73 -18.20
C LEU A 42 -5.78 -2.26 -19.60
N ASP A 43 -4.87 -1.68 -20.39
CA ASP A 43 -5.19 -1.27 -21.76
C ASP A 43 -5.41 -2.46 -22.69
N GLN A 44 -4.59 -3.49 -22.56
CA GLN A 44 -4.74 -4.74 -23.33
C GLN A 44 -6.02 -5.50 -22.99
N GLY A 45 -6.48 -5.42 -21.74
CA GLY A 45 -7.72 -6.02 -21.26
C GLY A 45 -7.86 -7.51 -21.58
N PRO A 46 -6.92 -8.39 -21.18
CA PRO A 46 -7.09 -9.84 -21.40
C PRO A 46 -8.29 -10.38 -20.63
N ASP A 47 -8.89 -11.48 -21.10
CA ASP A 47 -10.14 -12.04 -20.55
C ASP A 47 -10.22 -12.11 -19.02
N PRO A 48 -9.17 -12.56 -18.27
CA PRO A 48 -9.25 -12.59 -16.82
C PRO A 48 -9.36 -11.20 -16.17
N VAL A 49 -8.86 -10.15 -16.83
CA VAL A 49 -8.95 -8.75 -16.36
C VAL A 49 -10.31 -8.16 -16.70
N ARG A 50 -10.90 -8.55 -17.82
CA ARG A 50 -12.23 -8.11 -18.26
C ARG A 50 -13.35 -8.77 -17.45
N LEU A 51 -13.17 -10.01 -17.03
CA LEU A 51 -14.20 -10.80 -16.37
C LEU A 51 -14.91 -10.07 -15.20
N PRO A 52 -14.24 -9.36 -14.29
CA PRO A 52 -14.92 -8.65 -13.21
C PRO A 52 -15.82 -7.50 -13.66
N THR A 53 -15.66 -6.98 -14.88
CA THR A 53 -16.48 -5.89 -15.41
C THR A 53 -17.82 -6.36 -15.97
N LEU A 54 -17.94 -7.67 -16.21
CA LEU A 54 -19.11 -8.29 -16.85
C LEU A 54 -19.49 -7.64 -18.19
N ASP A 55 -18.47 -7.18 -18.92
CA ASP A 55 -18.59 -6.43 -20.17
C ASP A 55 -19.19 -7.26 -21.33
N ARG A 56 -19.13 -8.59 -21.23
CA ARG A 56 -19.66 -9.54 -22.24
C ARG A 56 -19.13 -9.29 -23.66
N GLY A 57 -17.90 -8.76 -23.75
CA GLY A 57 -17.25 -8.41 -25.02
C GLY A 57 -17.57 -6.99 -25.51
N ASP A 58 -18.27 -6.18 -24.72
CA ASP A 58 -18.50 -4.77 -25.00
C ASP A 58 -17.37 -3.90 -24.46
N ASP A 59 -16.59 -3.30 -25.36
CA ASP A 59 -15.44 -2.48 -25.01
C ASP A 59 -15.83 -1.20 -24.26
N ASP A 60 -16.97 -0.60 -24.54
CA ASP A 60 -17.41 0.62 -23.86
C ASP A 60 -17.71 0.34 -22.39
N THR A 61 -18.33 -0.81 -22.09
CA THR A 61 -18.58 -1.25 -20.73
C THR A 61 -17.25 -1.49 -19.98
N TYR A 62 -16.29 -2.18 -20.61
CA TYR A 62 -14.96 -2.39 -20.02
C TYR A 62 -14.26 -1.06 -19.72
N ARG A 63 -14.18 -0.17 -20.73
CA ARG A 63 -13.52 1.13 -20.60
C ARG A 63 -14.18 2.03 -19.55
N SER A 64 -15.47 1.99 -19.40
CA SER A 64 -16.18 2.76 -18.38
C SER A 64 -15.67 2.50 -16.95
N VAL A 65 -15.23 1.27 -16.68
CA VAL A 65 -14.65 0.85 -15.39
C VAL A 65 -13.13 1.14 -15.34
N VAL A 66 -12.42 0.86 -16.43
CA VAL A 66 -10.95 0.83 -16.44
C VAL A 66 -10.33 2.20 -16.68
N ASP A 67 -10.92 3.06 -17.52
CA ASP A 67 -10.37 4.39 -17.81
C ASP A 67 -10.19 5.28 -16.58
N PRO A 68 -11.13 5.37 -15.62
CA PRO A 68 -10.90 6.13 -14.38
C PRO A 68 -9.74 5.59 -13.56
N LEU A 69 -9.53 4.27 -13.58
CA LEU A 69 -8.44 3.60 -12.90
C LEU A 69 -7.10 3.88 -13.58
N GLN A 70 -7.04 3.74 -14.91
CA GLN A 70 -5.84 4.06 -15.70
C GLN A 70 -5.43 5.52 -15.54
N ARG A 71 -6.37 6.47 -15.63
CA ARG A 71 -6.08 7.90 -15.39
C ARG A 71 -5.43 8.13 -14.03
N SER A 72 -5.89 7.43 -12.99
CA SER A 72 -5.32 7.53 -11.65
C SER A 72 -3.91 6.97 -11.56
N LEU A 73 -3.63 5.87 -12.27
CA LEU A 73 -2.29 5.26 -12.33
C LEU A 73 -1.33 6.12 -13.15
N ILE A 74 -1.79 6.67 -14.27
CA ILE A 74 -1.00 7.59 -15.11
C ILE A 74 -0.68 8.86 -14.31
N ALA A 75 -1.66 9.45 -13.63
CA ALA A 75 -1.43 10.61 -12.77
C ALA A 75 -0.44 10.34 -11.63
N LEU A 76 -0.38 9.09 -11.16
CA LEU A 76 0.61 8.68 -10.17
C LEU A 76 2.01 8.57 -10.80
N ILE A 77 2.12 8.02 -12.02
CA ILE A 77 3.40 7.82 -12.72
C ILE A 77 3.99 9.15 -13.21
N ASP A 78 3.15 10.03 -13.75
CA ASP A 78 3.57 11.29 -14.36
C ASP A 78 3.64 12.46 -13.36
N GLY A 79 3.05 12.29 -12.16
CA GLY A 79 3.07 13.29 -11.10
C GLY A 79 4.33 13.22 -10.22
N GLU A 80 4.36 14.02 -9.15
CA GLU A 80 5.47 14.05 -8.18
C GLU A 80 5.75 12.67 -7.56
N LEU A 81 4.73 11.85 -7.39
CA LEU A 81 4.86 10.48 -6.90
C LEU A 81 5.63 9.57 -7.88
N GLY A 82 5.63 9.90 -9.18
CA GLY A 82 6.30 9.11 -10.20
C GLY A 82 7.81 9.04 -10.03
N ALA A 83 8.43 10.09 -9.52
CA ALA A 83 9.86 10.10 -9.22
C ALA A 83 10.28 8.96 -8.26
N VAL A 84 9.35 8.54 -7.39
CA VAL A 84 9.58 7.47 -6.40
C VAL A 84 9.00 6.13 -6.85
N PHE A 85 7.80 6.12 -7.46
CA PHE A 85 7.02 4.90 -7.66
C PHE A 85 6.95 4.40 -9.11
N ALA A 86 7.44 5.16 -10.11
CA ALA A 86 7.35 4.73 -11.51
C ALA A 86 8.34 3.62 -11.88
N GLY A 87 9.48 3.55 -11.19
CA GLY A 87 10.56 2.61 -11.50
C GLY A 87 10.57 1.34 -10.66
N GLN A 88 11.61 0.53 -10.90
CA GLN A 88 11.92 -0.64 -10.08
C GLN A 88 12.34 -0.22 -8.67
N THR A 89 11.99 -1.04 -7.66
CA THR A 89 12.49 -0.86 -6.29
C THR A 89 14.01 -0.99 -6.28
N SER A 90 14.71 0.10 -5.96
CA SER A 90 16.18 0.15 -5.93
C SER A 90 16.77 -0.47 -4.67
N THR A 91 16.07 -0.39 -3.55
CA THR A 91 16.52 -0.92 -2.27
C THR A 91 15.38 -1.67 -1.60
N ARG A 92 15.62 -2.92 -1.23
CA ARG A 92 14.66 -3.76 -0.51
C ARG A 92 15.05 -3.84 0.96
N LEU A 93 14.05 -3.94 1.83
CA LEU A 93 14.27 -4.22 3.24
C LEU A 93 14.80 -5.65 3.41
N SER A 94 15.86 -5.80 4.20
CA SER A 94 16.42 -7.09 4.55
C SER A 94 16.33 -7.30 6.06
N LEU A 95 15.85 -8.48 6.48
CA LEU A 95 15.84 -8.90 7.88
C LEU A 95 17.16 -9.55 8.32
N ASP A 96 18.20 -9.53 7.49
CA ASP A 96 19.52 -10.07 7.87
C ASP A 96 20.25 -9.16 8.85
N SER A 97 19.89 -7.88 8.88
CA SER A 97 20.38 -6.92 9.87
C SER A 97 19.52 -6.96 11.14
N PRO A 98 20.12 -6.76 12.34
CA PRO A 98 19.37 -6.71 13.59
C PRO A 98 18.43 -5.51 13.69
N ALA A 99 18.72 -4.44 12.93
CA ALA A 99 17.86 -3.26 12.80
C ALA A 99 17.97 -2.67 11.40
N VAL A 100 16.86 -2.17 10.90
CA VAL A 100 16.75 -1.43 9.62
C VAL A 100 16.03 -0.13 9.90
N CYS A 101 16.58 0.97 9.41
CA CYS A 101 15.94 2.29 9.45
C CYS A 101 15.74 2.79 8.03
N VAL A 102 14.56 3.27 7.73
CA VAL A 102 14.27 3.98 6.47
C VAL A 102 14.20 5.47 6.80
N ASP A 103 15.19 6.20 6.34
CA ASP A 103 15.27 7.64 6.52
C ASP A 103 14.43 8.34 5.43
N VAL A 104 13.43 9.08 5.86
CA VAL A 104 12.54 9.89 4.99
C VAL A 104 12.81 11.39 5.13
N SER A 105 13.85 11.79 5.83
CA SER A 105 14.20 13.22 6.04
C SER A 105 14.48 13.97 4.73
N GLY A 106 14.96 13.27 3.70
CA GLY A 106 15.15 13.84 2.37
C GLY A 106 13.86 14.30 1.68
N LEU A 107 12.69 13.92 2.21
CA LEU A 107 11.39 14.36 1.73
C LEU A 107 10.91 15.65 2.44
N ALA A 108 11.66 16.15 3.39
CA ALA A 108 11.32 17.39 4.09
C ALA A 108 11.24 18.57 3.08
N GLY A 109 10.09 19.26 3.07
CA GLY A 109 9.83 20.35 2.12
C GLY A 109 9.12 19.95 0.81
N HIS A 110 8.92 18.64 0.60
CA HIS A 110 8.04 18.15 -0.47
C HIS A 110 6.57 18.10 -0.03
N ASP A 111 5.68 17.79 -0.99
CA ASP A 111 4.25 17.64 -0.73
C ASP A 111 4.00 16.59 0.39
N GLU A 112 3.08 16.90 1.29
CA GLU A 112 2.66 15.98 2.36
C GLU A 112 2.12 14.66 1.82
N THR A 113 1.50 14.69 0.64
CA THR A 113 1.00 13.49 -0.05
C THR A 113 2.14 12.56 -0.45
N LEU A 114 3.25 13.10 -0.95
CA LEU A 114 4.45 12.31 -1.28
C LEU A 114 5.04 11.66 -0.03
N THR A 115 5.21 12.44 1.04
CA THR A 115 5.74 11.93 2.30
C THR A 115 4.87 10.80 2.86
N ALA A 116 3.55 11.00 2.90
CA ALA A 116 2.61 9.98 3.36
C ALA A 116 2.61 8.73 2.46
N ALA A 117 2.74 8.89 1.14
CA ALA A 117 2.80 7.78 0.20
C ALA A 117 4.07 6.95 0.41
N VAL A 118 5.23 7.58 0.62
CA VAL A 118 6.50 6.90 0.89
C VAL A 118 6.44 6.18 2.23
N LEU A 119 5.95 6.82 3.29
CA LEU A 119 5.76 6.17 4.59
C LEU A 119 4.86 4.94 4.47
N LEU A 120 3.72 5.07 3.80
CA LEU A 120 2.81 3.95 3.59
C LEU A 120 3.45 2.81 2.79
N ALA A 121 4.20 3.12 1.74
CA ALA A 121 4.91 2.13 0.94
C ALA A 121 5.97 1.40 1.78
N THR A 122 6.76 2.13 2.55
CA THR A 122 7.76 1.58 3.47
C THR A 122 7.12 0.66 4.51
N TRP A 123 6.02 1.07 5.11
CA TRP A 123 5.33 0.23 6.09
C TRP A 123 4.74 -1.03 5.45
N ASN A 124 4.18 -0.94 4.24
CA ASN A 124 3.72 -2.13 3.51
C ASN A 124 4.87 -3.08 3.17
N GLU A 125 6.02 -2.57 2.75
CA GLU A 125 7.22 -3.38 2.49
C GLU A 125 7.70 -4.07 3.78
N THR A 126 7.75 -3.33 4.90
CA THR A 126 8.14 -3.86 6.20
C THR A 126 7.25 -5.04 6.61
N TYR A 127 5.93 -4.85 6.61
CA TYR A 127 4.99 -5.91 6.97
C TYR A 127 5.03 -7.08 5.97
N GLY A 128 5.15 -6.80 4.67
CA GLY A 128 5.30 -7.83 3.65
C GLY A 128 6.54 -8.70 3.88
N THR A 129 7.66 -8.07 4.26
CA THR A 129 8.90 -8.77 4.57
C THR A 129 8.78 -9.63 5.83
N VAL A 130 8.12 -9.12 6.87
CA VAL A 130 7.85 -9.88 8.11
C VAL A 130 6.93 -11.08 7.84
N TRP A 131 5.85 -10.90 7.09
CA TRP A 131 4.96 -11.99 6.73
C TRP A 131 5.64 -13.08 5.90
N ALA A 132 6.50 -12.69 4.95
CA ALA A 132 7.30 -13.63 4.18
C ALA A 132 8.27 -14.41 5.08
N ALA A 133 8.93 -13.75 6.05
CA ALA A 133 9.81 -14.40 7.00
C ALA A 133 9.06 -15.39 7.91
N ASN A 134 7.87 -15.03 8.38
CA ASN A 134 7.02 -15.91 9.17
C ASN A 134 6.58 -17.13 8.36
N ALA A 135 6.18 -16.96 7.10
CA ALA A 135 5.81 -18.07 6.23
C ALA A 135 6.98 -19.05 6.00
N LEU A 136 8.20 -18.54 5.86
CA LEU A 136 9.40 -19.39 5.75
C LEU A 136 9.71 -20.12 7.06
N ALA A 137 9.47 -19.48 8.21
CA ALA A 137 9.66 -20.11 9.52
C ALA A 137 8.61 -21.22 9.75
N ASP A 138 7.35 -20.96 9.43
CA ASP A 138 6.26 -21.94 9.52
C ASP A 138 6.50 -23.16 8.62
N ALA A 139 7.13 -22.94 7.46
CA ALA A 139 7.57 -23.99 6.55
C ALA A 139 8.86 -24.73 7.02
N GLY A 140 9.47 -24.33 8.14
CA GLY A 140 10.71 -24.91 8.64
C GLY A 140 11.96 -24.56 7.83
N VAL A 141 11.87 -23.57 6.95
CA VAL A 141 12.97 -23.13 6.03
C VAL A 141 13.87 -22.09 6.72
N ALA A 142 13.33 -21.29 7.63
CA ALA A 142 14.04 -20.23 8.35
C ALA A 142 13.70 -20.27 9.85
N PRO A 143 14.55 -19.67 10.71
CA PRO A 143 14.22 -19.55 12.13
C PRO A 143 13.10 -18.54 12.36
N GLN A 144 12.25 -18.80 13.37
CA GLN A 144 11.24 -17.85 13.82
C GLN A 144 11.92 -16.58 14.36
N ARG A 145 11.41 -15.43 13.95
CA ARG A 145 11.89 -14.11 14.39
C ARG A 145 10.75 -13.32 15.00
N HIS A 146 11.05 -12.48 15.97
CA HIS A 146 10.14 -11.47 16.51
C HIS A 146 10.61 -10.10 16.08
N THR A 147 9.71 -9.31 15.54
CA THR A 147 10.03 -8.02 14.94
C THR A 147 9.38 -6.89 15.72
N LEU A 148 10.11 -5.82 15.99
CA LEU A 148 9.57 -4.58 16.51
C LEU A 148 9.51 -3.56 15.35
N VAL A 149 8.33 -3.12 15.00
CA VAL A 149 8.08 -2.10 13.96
C VAL A 149 7.80 -0.76 14.64
N VAL A 150 8.59 0.24 14.30
CA VAL A 150 8.38 1.62 14.78
C VAL A 150 7.84 2.44 13.61
N LEU A 151 6.62 2.97 13.77
CA LEU A 151 5.94 3.81 12.80
C LEU A 151 6.01 5.25 13.27
N ASP A 152 6.95 6.00 12.75
CA ASP A 152 7.07 7.44 13.04
C ASP A 152 6.16 8.26 12.13
N GLU A 153 5.81 9.47 12.57
CA GLU A 153 4.93 10.40 11.83
C GLU A 153 3.58 9.79 11.43
N LEU A 154 3.00 8.95 12.27
CA LEU A 154 1.74 8.23 11.99
C LEU A 154 0.62 9.16 11.50
N TRP A 155 0.52 10.35 12.06
CA TRP A 155 -0.50 11.33 11.71
C TRP A 155 -0.49 11.72 10.22
N ARG A 156 0.68 11.81 9.59
CA ARG A 156 0.81 12.14 8.16
C ARG A 156 0.10 11.12 7.27
N VAL A 157 0.26 9.84 7.57
CA VAL A 157 -0.40 8.78 6.80
C VAL A 157 -1.89 8.74 7.09
N LEU A 158 -2.31 8.95 8.34
CA LEU A 158 -3.73 8.96 8.70
C LEU A 158 -4.49 10.11 8.02
N SER A 159 -3.87 11.29 7.86
CA SER A 159 -4.46 12.46 7.21
C SER A 159 -4.38 12.42 5.68
N ALA A 160 -3.61 11.52 5.08
CA ALA A 160 -3.36 11.50 3.63
C ALA A 160 -4.58 11.09 2.78
N GLY A 161 -5.67 10.68 3.37
CA GLY A 161 -6.92 10.43 2.64
C GLY A 161 -7.77 9.28 3.16
N PRO A 162 -8.95 9.09 2.56
CA PRO A 162 -9.93 8.10 2.99
C PRO A 162 -9.37 6.67 2.97
N GLY A 163 -9.59 5.93 4.06
CA GLY A 163 -9.19 4.52 4.19
C GLY A 163 -7.81 4.30 4.79
N MET A 164 -7.02 5.35 5.03
CA MET A 164 -5.70 5.21 5.65
C MET A 164 -5.80 4.70 7.08
N VAL A 165 -6.75 5.20 7.85
CA VAL A 165 -7.05 4.73 9.22
C VAL A 165 -7.38 3.23 9.23
N ASP A 166 -8.23 2.77 8.29
CA ASP A 166 -8.56 1.34 8.17
C ASP A 166 -7.32 0.51 7.81
N ARG A 167 -6.45 1.01 6.95
CA ARG A 167 -5.22 0.32 6.55
C ARG A 167 -4.27 0.13 7.73
N ILE A 168 -4.03 1.17 8.49
CA ILE A 168 -3.18 1.10 9.69
C ILE A 168 -3.79 0.21 10.76
N ASN A 169 -5.10 0.31 10.98
CA ASN A 169 -5.80 -0.56 11.91
C ASN A 169 -5.72 -2.04 11.50
N PHE A 170 -5.78 -2.35 10.21
CA PHE A 170 -5.58 -3.71 9.71
C PHE A 170 -4.17 -4.21 10.03
N LEU A 171 -3.13 -3.43 9.72
CA LEU A 171 -1.73 -3.79 10.02
C LEU A 171 -1.52 -4.07 11.51
N GLY A 172 -2.09 -3.25 12.41
CA GLY A 172 -1.93 -3.43 13.85
C GLY A 172 -2.71 -4.63 14.44
N ARG A 173 -3.78 -5.09 13.80
CA ARG A 173 -4.59 -6.21 14.31
C ARG A 173 -3.94 -7.58 14.17
N THR A 174 -3.13 -7.78 13.16
CA THR A 174 -2.45 -9.05 12.88
C THR A 174 -1.14 -9.19 13.68
N ASN A 175 -0.61 -8.09 14.20
CA ASN A 175 0.70 -8.02 14.84
C ASN A 175 0.93 -9.11 15.90
N ARG A 176 -0.06 -9.36 16.77
CA ARG A 176 0.08 -10.34 17.85
C ARG A 176 0.23 -11.77 17.32
N GLN A 177 -0.50 -12.11 16.25
CA GLN A 177 -0.42 -13.42 15.61
C GLN A 177 0.90 -13.56 14.84
N ASP A 178 1.36 -12.49 14.26
CA ASP A 178 2.58 -12.44 13.45
C ASP A 178 3.86 -12.29 14.29
N GLY A 179 3.77 -12.23 15.63
CA GLY A 179 4.92 -12.00 16.51
C GLY A 179 5.56 -10.62 16.34
N VAL A 180 4.75 -9.61 15.97
CA VAL A 180 5.19 -8.24 15.72
C VAL A 180 4.81 -7.35 16.90
N GLY A 181 5.80 -6.72 17.51
CA GLY A 181 5.60 -5.54 18.37
C GLY A 181 5.47 -4.30 17.51
N GLN A 182 4.58 -3.38 17.87
CA GLN A 182 4.42 -2.11 17.14
C GLN A 182 4.49 -0.91 18.09
N ILE A 183 5.28 0.08 17.72
CA ILE A 183 5.29 1.41 18.34
C ILE A 183 4.82 2.40 17.27
N ALA A 184 3.81 3.18 17.58
CA ALA A 184 3.32 4.25 16.72
C ALA A 184 3.59 5.60 17.38
N ILE A 185 4.26 6.49 16.66
CA ILE A 185 4.66 7.81 17.15
C ILE A 185 3.86 8.86 16.41
N THR A 186 3.26 9.78 17.15
CA THR A 186 2.56 10.96 16.64
C THR A 186 2.89 12.16 17.53
N HIS A 187 2.80 13.37 16.99
CA HIS A 187 3.14 14.57 17.74
C HIS A 187 2.17 14.84 18.89
N THR A 188 0.87 14.78 18.61
CA THR A 188 -0.17 15.03 19.60
C THR A 188 -1.38 14.14 19.38
N ILE A 189 -2.15 13.90 20.45
CA ILE A 189 -3.46 13.24 20.34
C ILE A 189 -4.44 14.13 19.55
N ALA A 190 -4.21 15.44 19.53
CA ALA A 190 -5.02 16.39 18.77
C ALA A 190 -4.98 16.12 17.27
N ASP A 191 -3.84 15.62 16.74
CA ASP A 191 -3.69 15.29 15.31
C ASP A 191 -4.70 14.19 14.90
N LEU A 192 -4.97 13.24 15.77
CA LEU A 192 -5.99 12.21 15.53
C LEU A 192 -7.42 12.77 15.52
N ASN A 193 -7.65 13.90 16.18
CA ASN A 193 -8.93 14.58 16.19
C ASN A 193 -9.12 15.49 14.95
N ALA A 194 -8.05 15.85 14.25
CA ALA A 194 -8.07 16.66 13.04
C ALA A 194 -8.50 15.88 11.79
N LEU A 195 -8.63 14.55 11.87
CA LEU A 195 -9.10 13.73 10.75
C LEU A 195 -10.50 14.17 10.30
N GLU A 196 -10.72 14.26 8.99
CA GLU A 196 -11.95 14.80 8.41
C GLU A 196 -13.21 14.00 8.82
N LEU A 197 -13.13 12.65 8.74
CA LEU A 197 -14.28 11.79 9.00
C LEU A 197 -14.41 11.43 10.48
N ALA A 198 -15.61 11.64 11.05
CA ALA A 198 -15.90 11.29 12.44
C ALA A 198 -15.63 9.81 12.76
N GLN A 199 -15.94 8.91 11.83
CA GLN A 199 -15.64 7.48 11.98
C GLN A 199 -14.14 7.18 12.02
N ASP A 200 -13.33 7.92 11.27
CA ASP A 200 -11.87 7.75 11.26
C ASP A 200 -11.26 8.29 12.55
N ARG A 201 -11.78 9.41 13.09
CA ARG A 201 -11.41 9.89 14.44
C ARG A 201 -11.69 8.86 15.53
N ALA A 202 -12.88 8.24 15.52
CA ALA A 202 -13.24 7.22 16.50
C ALA A 202 -12.32 5.98 16.40
N LYS A 203 -12.00 5.53 15.19
CA LYS A 203 -11.05 4.41 14.96
C LYS A 203 -9.64 4.75 15.39
N ALA A 204 -9.17 5.96 15.08
CA ALA A 204 -7.83 6.41 15.43
C ALA A 204 -7.65 6.53 16.97
N ARG A 205 -8.66 7.02 17.70
CA ARG A 205 -8.66 6.96 19.16
C ARG A 205 -8.55 5.55 19.72
N GLY A 206 -9.18 4.58 19.08
CA GLY A 206 -9.06 3.18 19.45
C GLY A 206 -7.63 2.61 19.30
N PHE A 207 -6.70 3.28 18.63
CA PHE A 207 -5.28 2.89 18.65
C PHE A 207 -4.68 3.14 20.04
N ILE A 208 -5.02 4.27 20.67
CA ILE A 208 -4.55 4.63 22.01
C ILE A 208 -5.14 3.70 23.07
N GLU A 209 -6.43 3.37 22.96
CA GLU A 209 -7.11 2.52 23.94
C GLU A 209 -6.62 1.06 23.95
N ARG A 210 -5.95 0.62 22.89
CA ARG A 210 -5.43 -0.75 22.74
C ARG A 210 -3.91 -0.88 22.92
N SER A 211 -3.26 0.20 23.29
CA SER A 211 -1.79 0.26 23.48
C SER A 211 -1.35 -0.20 24.85
#